data_4eaf09d238121975467c0a28adfe48e3
#
_entry.id   4eaf09d238121975467c0a28adfe48e3
#
_cell.length_a   1.000
_cell.length_b   1.000
_cell.length_c   1.000
_cell.angle_alpha   90.00
_cell.angle_beta   90.00
_cell.angle_gamma   90.00
#
_symmetry.space_group_name_H-M   'P 1'
#
loop_
_entity.id
_entity.type
_entity.pdbx_description
1 polymer ?
#
loop_
_entity_poly.entity_id
_entity_poly.type
_entity_poly.pdbx_seq_one_letter_code
_entity_poly.pdbx_strand_id
1 'polypeptide(L)'
;MKNNRIQLTCAFSWLIALILSSAVLTACNKSYEEKKQEEKESREQMRREDSLALKIAVTPTLDGLPLFIGVEDSLFVKNGVDVHLKQRGGQIDCDTLIRGGYVEGFVSDLIRTERLKKEGTALRYITATNSYWQLYTNRIARIKELKQLSDKMIAMTRFSVTDYLADYAIDSARPKYDVYKVQINDPRTRIKMVLNNEMDAALFTEPQATTARLYGNPMLMDSRDKNVRMGVIAFREKALKDKRRQQQLKAFVKVYNMAVDSINKNGFTHYASVITKYTGADMKTIKALPQLRFDHVTPPRAHDIAVAKKH
;
A
#
# COMPACT_ATOMS: atom_id res chain seq x y z
N MET A 1 -69.28 37.54 -29.62
CA MET A 1 -68.25 36.54 -30.05
C MET A 1 -66.86 36.67 -29.40
N LYS A 2 -66.73 37.28 -28.23
CA LYS A 2 -65.38 37.46 -27.53
C LYS A 2 -65.15 36.47 -26.38
N ASN A 3 -66.19 35.84 -25.84
CA ASN A 3 -66.01 34.99 -24.63
C ASN A 3 -65.56 33.54 -24.89
N ASN A 4 -65.73 32.97 -26.12
CA ASN A 4 -65.34 31.57 -26.40
C ASN A 4 -63.87 31.37 -26.69
N ARG A 5 -63.13 32.45 -27.05
CA ARG A 5 -61.62 32.30 -27.26
C ARG A 5 -60.85 32.23 -26.01
N ILE A 6 -61.30 32.88 -24.92
CA ILE A 6 -60.59 32.89 -23.62
C ILE A 6 -60.74 31.54 -22.91
N GLN A 7 -61.89 30.88 -23.04
CA GLN A 7 -62.11 29.57 -22.43
C GLN A 7 -61.33 28.44 -23.14
N LEU A 8 -61.14 28.53 -24.47
CA LEU A 8 -60.34 27.53 -25.21
C LEU A 8 -58.85 27.66 -24.89
N THR A 9 -58.32 28.88 -24.72
CA THR A 9 -56.87 29.08 -24.35
C THR A 9 -56.57 28.63 -22.95
N CYS A 10 -57.46 28.82 -21.98
CA CYS A 10 -57.29 28.29 -20.61
C CYS A 10 -57.36 26.75 -20.60
N ALA A 11 -58.29 26.11 -21.34
CA ALA A 11 -58.36 24.65 -21.39
C ALA A 11 -57.12 24.02 -22.03
N PHE A 12 -56.56 24.67 -23.07
CA PHE A 12 -55.33 24.18 -23.71
C PHE A 12 -54.10 24.32 -22.81
N SER A 13 -53.99 25.40 -22.02
CA SER A 13 -52.93 25.59 -21.04
C SER A 13 -52.97 24.58 -19.90
N TRP A 14 -54.18 24.20 -19.45
CA TRP A 14 -54.33 23.16 -18.41
C TRP A 14 -54.00 21.77 -18.94
N LEU A 15 -54.32 21.46 -20.21
CA LEU A 15 -53.96 20.18 -20.84
C LEU A 15 -52.43 20.04 -20.99
N ILE A 16 -51.74 21.11 -21.39
CA ILE A 16 -50.27 21.11 -21.52
C ILE A 16 -49.61 20.99 -20.15
N ALA A 17 -50.14 21.64 -19.11
CA ALA A 17 -49.65 21.51 -17.75
C ALA A 17 -49.83 20.09 -17.19
N LEU A 18 -50.95 19.42 -17.52
CA LEU A 18 -51.21 18.04 -17.11
C LEU A 18 -50.30 17.04 -17.84
N ILE A 19 -50.00 17.26 -19.11
CA ILE A 19 -49.07 16.41 -19.90
C ILE A 19 -47.63 16.60 -19.42
N LEU A 20 -47.22 17.85 -19.10
CA LEU A 20 -45.90 18.12 -18.52
C LEU A 20 -45.76 17.54 -17.10
N SER A 21 -46.79 17.56 -16.26
CA SER A 21 -46.77 16.95 -14.94
C SER A 21 -46.73 15.42 -14.99
N SER A 22 -47.37 14.78 -15.94
CA SER A 22 -47.30 13.34 -16.12
C SER A 22 -45.94 12.86 -16.66
N ALA A 23 -45.27 13.67 -17.50
CA ALA A 23 -43.94 13.36 -18.01
C ALA A 23 -42.84 13.45 -16.92
N VAL A 24 -43.02 14.31 -15.92
CA VAL A 24 -42.08 14.41 -14.78
C VAL A 24 -42.25 13.29 -13.77
N LEU A 25 -43.44 12.70 -13.66
CA LEU A 25 -43.71 11.58 -12.73
C LEU A 25 -43.24 10.22 -13.27
N THR A 26 -43.00 10.08 -14.58
CA THR A 26 -42.44 8.85 -15.14
C THR A 26 -40.92 8.80 -15.19
N ALA A 27 -40.23 9.92 -14.91
CA ALA A 27 -38.78 10.00 -15.00
C ALA A 27 -38.02 9.51 -13.74
N CYS A 28 -38.69 9.14 -12.64
CA CYS A 28 -38.05 8.85 -11.37
C CYS A 28 -38.59 7.63 -10.60
N ASN A 29 -39.00 6.56 -11.28
CA ASN A 29 -39.29 5.33 -10.54
C ASN A 29 -38.82 4.08 -11.31
N LYS A 30 -37.49 3.87 -11.35
CA LYS A 30 -37.03 2.51 -11.63
C LYS A 30 -37.62 1.61 -10.55
N SER A 31 -38.28 0.54 -10.96
CA SER A 31 -38.82 -0.49 -10.09
C SER A 31 -37.72 -1.01 -9.16
N TYR A 32 -38.05 -1.40 -7.94
CA TYR A 32 -37.10 -2.05 -7.02
C TYR A 32 -36.35 -3.20 -7.69
N GLU A 33 -37.01 -3.98 -8.50
CA GLU A 33 -36.43 -5.09 -9.26
C GLU A 33 -35.43 -4.61 -10.33
N GLU A 34 -35.72 -3.52 -11.03
CA GLU A 34 -34.78 -2.93 -12.02
C GLU A 34 -33.50 -2.42 -11.33
N LYS A 35 -33.63 -1.72 -10.20
CA LYS A 35 -32.47 -1.26 -9.39
C LYS A 35 -31.63 -2.44 -8.89
N LYS A 36 -32.28 -3.49 -8.41
CA LYS A 36 -31.61 -4.71 -7.94
C LYS A 36 -30.90 -5.45 -9.07
N GLN A 37 -31.51 -5.49 -10.26
CA GLN A 37 -30.90 -6.10 -11.45
C GLN A 37 -29.69 -5.28 -11.92
N GLU A 38 -29.80 -3.94 -12.00
CA GLU A 38 -28.68 -3.05 -12.34
C GLU A 38 -27.53 -3.19 -11.36
N GLU A 39 -27.81 -3.26 -10.05
CA GLU A 39 -26.78 -3.50 -9.04
C GLU A 39 -26.09 -4.87 -9.22
N LYS A 40 -26.85 -5.89 -9.57
CA LYS A 40 -26.31 -7.24 -9.82
C LYS A 40 -25.40 -7.22 -11.05
N GLU A 41 -25.86 -6.65 -12.15
CA GLU A 41 -25.07 -6.52 -13.39
C GLU A 41 -23.82 -5.68 -13.19
N SER A 42 -23.92 -4.56 -12.48
CA SER A 42 -22.78 -3.73 -12.10
C SER A 42 -21.77 -4.50 -11.25
N ARG A 43 -22.22 -5.28 -10.26
CA ARG A 43 -21.36 -6.14 -9.45
C ARG A 43 -20.69 -7.25 -10.27
N GLU A 44 -21.39 -7.85 -11.20
CA GLU A 44 -20.83 -8.86 -12.09
C GLU A 44 -19.80 -8.27 -13.05
N GLN A 45 -20.08 -7.08 -13.60
CA GLN A 45 -19.13 -6.36 -14.44
C GLN A 45 -17.86 -6.00 -13.64
N MET A 46 -17.99 -5.40 -12.46
CA MET A 46 -16.84 -5.10 -11.59
C MET A 46 -16.04 -6.35 -11.25
N ARG A 47 -16.68 -7.50 -10.99
CA ARG A 47 -15.98 -8.76 -10.76
C ARG A 47 -15.22 -9.24 -11.99
N ARG A 48 -15.78 -9.10 -13.18
CA ARG A 48 -15.11 -9.44 -14.46
C ARG A 48 -13.88 -8.56 -14.68
N GLU A 49 -14.04 -7.25 -14.53
CA GLU A 49 -12.94 -6.27 -14.64
C GLU A 49 -11.84 -6.57 -13.64
N ASP A 50 -12.18 -6.75 -12.34
CA ASP A 50 -11.22 -7.13 -11.30
C ASP A 50 -10.52 -8.48 -11.60
N SER A 51 -11.19 -9.43 -12.22
CA SER A 51 -10.59 -10.71 -12.61
C SER A 51 -9.58 -10.57 -13.76
N LEU A 52 -9.75 -9.56 -14.61
CA LEU A 52 -8.85 -9.27 -15.73
C LEU A 52 -7.67 -8.40 -15.32
N ALA A 53 -7.83 -7.56 -14.32
CA ALA A 53 -6.79 -6.68 -13.81
C ALA A 53 -5.63 -7.45 -13.18
N LEU A 54 -4.44 -6.84 -13.18
CA LEU A 54 -3.27 -7.33 -12.45
C LEU A 54 -3.37 -6.82 -11.01
N LYS A 55 -3.66 -7.71 -10.06
CA LYS A 55 -3.87 -7.34 -8.66
C LYS A 55 -2.59 -7.44 -7.85
N ILE A 56 -2.29 -6.38 -7.11
CA ILE A 56 -1.06 -6.29 -6.30
C ILE A 56 -1.42 -5.82 -4.88
N ALA A 57 -1.03 -6.60 -3.87
CA ALA A 57 -1.19 -6.21 -2.47
C ALA A 57 -0.09 -5.23 -2.06
N VAL A 58 -0.48 -4.15 -1.38
CA VAL A 58 0.42 -3.08 -0.94
C VAL A 58 0.13 -2.66 0.50
N THR A 59 1.16 -2.16 1.17
CA THR A 59 1.10 -1.61 2.53
C THR A 59 1.31 -0.08 2.51
N PRO A 60 0.99 0.65 3.61
CA PRO A 60 1.09 2.11 3.65
C PRO A 60 2.53 2.61 3.85
N THR A 61 3.43 2.22 2.96
CA THR A 61 4.87 2.51 2.99
C THR A 61 5.37 2.99 1.64
N LEU A 62 6.49 3.74 1.59
CA LEU A 62 6.99 4.37 0.36
C LEU A 62 7.60 3.40 -0.65
N ASP A 63 7.88 2.17 -0.28
CA ASP A 63 8.37 1.15 -1.21
C ASP A 63 7.34 0.77 -2.28
N GLY A 64 6.04 1.04 -2.02
CA GLY A 64 4.98 0.95 -3.02
C GLY A 64 4.80 2.20 -3.89
N LEU A 65 5.53 3.29 -3.67
CA LEU A 65 5.27 4.59 -4.32
C LEU A 65 5.27 4.53 -5.85
N PRO A 66 6.18 3.80 -6.55
CA PRO A 66 6.11 3.69 -8.00
C PRO A 66 4.79 3.07 -8.49
N LEU A 67 4.20 2.15 -7.71
CA LEU A 67 2.90 1.54 -8.03
C LEU A 67 1.76 2.53 -7.81
N PHE A 68 1.81 3.30 -6.71
CA PHE A 68 0.79 4.30 -6.39
C PHE A 68 0.71 5.35 -7.49
N ILE A 69 1.84 5.90 -7.93
CA ILE A 69 1.94 6.86 -9.03
C ILE A 69 1.47 6.23 -10.34
N GLY A 70 1.89 5.00 -10.62
CA GLY A 70 1.48 4.27 -11.83
C GLY A 70 -0.03 4.15 -11.97
N VAL A 71 -0.76 3.99 -10.86
CA VAL A 71 -2.22 3.95 -10.83
C VAL A 71 -2.82 5.35 -10.88
N GLU A 72 -2.39 6.27 -10.00
CA GLU A 72 -3.00 7.61 -9.88
C GLU A 72 -2.83 8.45 -11.15
N ASP A 73 -1.68 8.37 -11.82
CA ASP A 73 -1.41 9.06 -13.09
C ASP A 73 -1.91 8.29 -14.31
N SER A 74 -2.63 7.17 -14.08
CA SER A 74 -3.15 6.28 -15.14
C SER A 74 -2.06 5.74 -16.07
N LEU A 75 -0.80 5.65 -15.61
CA LEU A 75 0.31 5.19 -16.43
C LEU A 75 0.14 3.73 -16.83
N PHE A 76 -0.41 2.90 -15.94
CA PHE A 76 -0.68 1.49 -16.25
C PHE A 76 -1.68 1.34 -17.37
N VAL A 77 -2.84 1.99 -17.28
CA VAL A 77 -3.91 1.93 -18.29
C VAL A 77 -3.41 2.47 -19.64
N LYS A 78 -2.68 3.61 -19.65
CA LYS A 78 -2.06 4.19 -20.84
C LYS A 78 -1.04 3.24 -21.52
N ASN A 79 -0.50 2.26 -20.79
CA ASN A 79 0.41 1.25 -21.30
C ASN A 79 -0.23 -0.14 -21.47
N GLY A 80 -1.56 -0.20 -21.52
CA GLY A 80 -2.31 -1.41 -21.86
C GLY A 80 -2.39 -2.46 -20.74
N VAL A 81 -2.18 -2.05 -19.49
CA VAL A 81 -2.39 -2.93 -18.33
C VAL A 81 -3.28 -2.24 -17.30
N ASP A 82 -4.31 -2.93 -16.85
CA ASP A 82 -5.11 -2.50 -15.72
C ASP A 82 -4.52 -3.10 -14.43
N VAL A 83 -4.17 -2.25 -13.45
CA VAL A 83 -3.56 -2.64 -12.18
C VAL A 83 -4.45 -2.22 -11.03
N HIS A 84 -4.91 -3.19 -10.25
CA HIS A 84 -5.68 -2.96 -9.05
C HIS A 84 -4.82 -3.15 -7.79
N LEU A 85 -4.58 -2.07 -7.06
CA LEU A 85 -3.86 -2.13 -5.79
C LEU A 85 -4.81 -2.54 -4.66
N LYS A 86 -4.53 -3.68 -4.05
CA LYS A 86 -5.26 -4.17 -2.88
C LYS A 86 -4.54 -3.70 -1.61
N GLN A 87 -4.91 -2.49 -1.15
CA GLN A 87 -4.32 -1.89 0.06
C GLN A 87 -4.66 -2.70 1.31
N ARG A 88 -3.65 -2.89 2.17
CA ARG A 88 -3.78 -3.55 3.48
C ARG A 88 -3.05 -2.74 4.55
N GLY A 89 -3.51 -2.87 5.79
CA GLY A 89 -2.89 -2.20 6.93
C GLY A 89 -1.46 -2.67 7.20
N GLY A 90 -1.15 -3.93 6.90
CA GLY A 90 0.17 -4.47 7.13
C GLY A 90 0.49 -5.72 6.31
N GLN A 91 1.71 -6.20 6.45
CA GLN A 91 2.27 -7.29 5.62
C GLN A 91 1.55 -8.63 5.82
N ILE A 92 1.08 -8.96 7.04
CA ILE A 92 0.38 -10.23 7.31
C ILE A 92 -0.89 -10.35 6.46
N ASP A 93 -1.60 -9.24 6.27
CA ASP A 93 -2.80 -9.22 5.44
C ASP A 93 -2.46 -9.41 3.96
N CYS A 94 -1.32 -8.87 3.51
CA CYS A 94 -0.82 -9.09 2.16
C CYS A 94 -0.45 -10.57 1.93
N ASP A 95 0.15 -11.24 2.95
CA ASP A 95 0.45 -12.68 2.88
C ASP A 95 -0.81 -13.52 2.71
N THR A 96 -1.88 -13.16 3.41
CA THR A 96 -3.19 -13.84 3.27
C THR A 96 -3.70 -13.73 1.84
N LEU A 97 -3.58 -12.54 1.22
CA LEU A 97 -4.02 -12.34 -0.16
C LEU A 97 -3.18 -13.12 -1.18
N ILE A 98 -1.85 -13.11 -1.05
CA ILE A 98 -0.97 -13.78 -2.00
C ILE A 98 -1.06 -15.31 -1.87
N ARG A 99 -1.15 -15.83 -0.64
CA ARG A 99 -1.32 -17.25 -0.34
C ARG A 99 -2.65 -17.78 -0.89
N GLY A 100 -3.73 -17.04 -0.66
CA GLY A 100 -5.08 -17.38 -1.13
C GLY A 100 -5.28 -17.20 -2.63
N GLY A 101 -4.33 -16.59 -3.34
CA GLY A 101 -4.44 -16.35 -4.78
C GLY A 101 -5.38 -15.22 -5.17
N TYR A 102 -5.70 -14.33 -4.23
CA TYR A 102 -6.54 -13.16 -4.45
C TYR A 102 -5.80 -12.02 -5.16
N VAL A 103 -4.47 -12.09 -5.20
CA VAL A 103 -3.59 -11.17 -5.93
C VAL A 103 -2.53 -11.94 -6.70
N GLU A 104 -2.02 -11.37 -7.77
CA GLU A 104 -0.91 -11.92 -8.57
C GLU A 104 0.45 -11.56 -7.97
N GLY A 105 0.58 -10.37 -7.34
CA GLY A 105 1.82 -9.88 -6.74
C GLY A 105 1.59 -9.15 -5.43
N PHE A 106 2.68 -8.84 -4.74
CA PHE A 106 2.64 -8.06 -3.51
C PHE A 106 3.97 -7.35 -3.26
N VAL A 107 3.88 -6.21 -2.56
CA VAL A 107 5.04 -5.51 -1.99
C VAL A 107 5.31 -6.14 -0.62
N SER A 108 6.54 -6.59 -0.38
CA SER A 108 6.90 -7.38 0.80
C SER A 108 8.40 -7.24 1.12
N ASP A 109 8.89 -8.12 1.96
CA ASP A 109 10.32 -8.29 2.22
C ASP A 109 10.78 -9.73 1.96
N LEU A 110 12.10 -9.92 1.86
CA LEU A 110 12.70 -11.23 1.56
C LEU A 110 12.42 -12.26 2.64
N ILE A 111 12.42 -11.89 3.93
CA ILE A 111 12.16 -12.82 5.05
C ILE A 111 10.77 -13.45 4.87
N ARG A 112 9.76 -12.61 4.70
CA ARG A 112 8.38 -13.07 4.49
C ARG A 112 8.23 -13.87 3.22
N THR A 113 8.82 -13.40 2.13
CA THR A 113 8.72 -14.07 0.84
C THR A 113 9.37 -15.45 0.86
N GLU A 114 10.56 -15.61 1.45
CA GLU A 114 11.20 -16.92 1.58
C GLU A 114 10.43 -17.85 2.54
N ARG A 115 9.83 -17.31 3.60
CA ARG A 115 8.95 -18.08 4.47
C ARG A 115 7.73 -18.59 3.71
N LEU A 116 7.03 -17.74 2.95
CA LEU A 116 5.88 -18.16 2.13
C LEU A 116 6.25 -19.23 1.11
N LYS A 117 7.47 -19.15 0.53
CA LYS A 117 8.00 -20.19 -0.37
C LYS A 117 8.21 -21.52 0.37
N LYS A 118 8.79 -21.49 1.58
CA LYS A 118 8.94 -22.68 2.44
C LYS A 118 7.57 -23.30 2.79
N GLU A 119 6.53 -22.47 2.93
CA GLU A 119 5.15 -22.88 3.21
C GLU A 119 4.38 -23.33 1.95
N GLY A 120 5.04 -23.43 0.80
CA GLY A 120 4.47 -23.95 -0.45
C GLY A 120 3.87 -22.92 -1.40
N THR A 121 3.97 -21.60 -1.12
CA THR A 121 3.54 -20.56 -2.05
C THR A 121 4.66 -20.26 -3.05
N ALA A 122 4.54 -20.78 -4.28
CA ALA A 122 5.55 -20.56 -5.32
C ALA A 122 5.59 -19.07 -5.76
N LEU A 123 6.68 -18.38 -5.43
CA LEU A 123 6.88 -16.96 -5.66
C LEU A 123 8.18 -16.68 -6.41
N ARG A 124 8.17 -15.67 -7.27
CA ARG A 124 9.34 -15.14 -7.98
C ARG A 124 9.50 -13.65 -7.72
N TYR A 125 10.70 -13.22 -7.42
CA TYR A 125 11.06 -11.82 -7.29
C TYR A 125 11.01 -11.12 -8.65
N ILE A 126 10.39 -9.94 -8.70
CA ILE A 126 10.36 -9.09 -9.88
C ILE A 126 11.38 -7.97 -9.72
N THR A 127 11.41 -7.33 -8.54
CA THR A 127 12.38 -6.28 -8.26
C THR A 127 12.67 -6.19 -6.76
N ALA A 128 13.88 -5.77 -6.41
CA ALA A 128 14.13 -5.18 -5.11
C ALA A 128 13.43 -3.81 -5.03
N THR A 129 13.12 -3.37 -3.81
CA THR A 129 12.68 -2.00 -3.55
C THR A 129 13.77 -1.25 -2.78
N ASN A 130 13.67 0.07 -2.73
CA ASN A 130 14.62 0.91 -1.99
C ASN A 130 14.29 1.02 -0.50
N SER A 131 13.47 0.10 0.04
CA SER A 131 13.10 0.09 1.45
C SER A 131 14.30 -0.11 2.35
N TYR A 132 14.30 0.64 3.44
CA TYR A 132 15.18 0.47 4.58
C TYR A 132 14.38 0.62 5.87
N TRP A 133 14.91 0.16 6.96
CA TRP A 133 14.22 0.16 8.26
C TRP A 133 15.12 0.77 9.32
N GLN A 134 14.48 1.52 10.21
CA GLN A 134 15.14 2.19 11.33
C GLN A 134 14.44 1.84 12.63
N LEU A 135 15.21 1.57 13.66
CA LEU A 135 14.71 1.36 15.03
C LEU A 135 14.69 2.70 15.75
N TYR A 136 13.50 3.15 16.09
CA TYR A 136 13.29 4.35 16.91
C TYR A 136 12.79 3.98 18.29
N THR A 137 13.14 4.79 19.29
CA THR A 137 12.59 4.70 20.63
C THR A 137 11.66 5.86 20.91
N ASN A 138 10.75 5.70 21.87
CA ASN A 138 9.95 6.82 22.28
C ASN A 138 10.80 7.87 23.00
N ARG A 139 10.48 9.14 22.80
CA ARG A 139 11.28 10.27 23.29
C ARG A 139 11.37 10.31 24.83
N ILE A 140 10.28 9.89 25.53
CA ILE A 140 10.21 9.97 26.99
C ILE A 140 11.01 8.86 27.67
N ALA A 141 11.12 7.70 27.05
CA ALA A 141 11.90 6.58 27.58
C ALA A 141 13.41 6.87 27.69
N ARG A 142 13.90 7.94 27.04
CA ARG A 142 15.32 8.39 27.08
C ARG A 142 16.32 7.31 26.70
N ILE A 143 15.91 6.33 25.91
CA ILE A 143 16.76 5.25 25.40
C ILE A 143 17.57 5.80 24.22
N LYS A 144 18.88 5.80 24.33
CA LYS A 144 19.82 6.33 23.32
C LYS A 144 20.79 5.29 22.78
N GLU A 145 20.86 4.13 23.39
CA GLU A 145 21.76 3.05 23.03
C GLU A 145 21.03 1.71 23.09
N LEU A 146 21.43 0.75 22.24
CA LEU A 146 20.78 -0.57 22.16
C LEU A 146 20.79 -1.31 23.51
N LYS A 147 21.86 -1.21 24.29
CA LYS A 147 21.94 -1.86 25.62
C LYS A 147 20.85 -1.41 26.60
N GLN A 148 20.25 -0.24 26.40
CA GLN A 148 19.16 0.30 27.23
C GLN A 148 17.78 -0.28 26.87
N LEU A 149 17.71 -1.17 25.86
CA LEU A 149 16.49 -1.91 25.51
C LEU A 149 16.15 -3.03 26.51
N SER A 150 17.01 -3.27 27.49
CA SER A 150 16.78 -4.24 28.57
C SER A 150 15.44 -3.98 29.26
N ASP A 151 14.57 -5.00 29.37
CA ASP A 151 13.22 -4.90 29.94
C ASP A 151 12.30 -3.91 29.19
N LYS A 152 12.43 -3.84 27.86
CA LYS A 152 11.67 -2.93 27.00
C LYS A 152 10.91 -3.67 25.92
N MET A 153 9.89 -2.99 25.36
CA MET A 153 9.05 -3.50 24.27
C MET A 153 9.50 -2.93 22.94
N ILE A 154 9.65 -3.81 21.94
CA ILE A 154 9.91 -3.43 20.54
C ILE A 154 8.74 -3.86 19.65
N ALA A 155 8.02 -2.90 19.07
CA ALA A 155 6.97 -3.20 18.12
C ALA A 155 7.56 -3.54 16.73
N MET A 156 7.12 -4.67 16.19
CA MET A 156 7.55 -5.19 14.89
C MET A 156 6.43 -5.98 14.22
N THR A 157 6.66 -6.54 13.05
CA THR A 157 5.81 -7.54 12.41
C THR A 157 6.52 -8.89 12.44
N ARG A 158 5.93 -9.92 13.05
CA ARG A 158 6.53 -11.26 13.12
C ARG A 158 6.85 -11.81 11.73
N PHE A 159 7.95 -12.57 11.67
CA PHE A 159 8.40 -13.22 10.44
C PHE A 159 8.64 -12.25 9.28
N SER A 160 9.13 -11.05 9.57
CA SER A 160 9.48 -10.03 8.58
C SER A 160 10.88 -9.50 8.83
N VAL A 161 11.34 -8.66 7.94
CA VAL A 161 12.60 -7.93 8.14
C VAL A 161 12.61 -7.14 9.45
N THR A 162 11.46 -6.67 9.94
CA THR A 162 11.38 -5.94 11.22
C THR A 162 11.56 -6.88 12.42
N ASP A 163 11.14 -8.14 12.31
CA ASP A 163 11.42 -9.17 13.32
C ASP A 163 12.92 -9.50 13.33
N TYR A 164 13.49 -9.79 12.18
CA TYR A 164 14.93 -10.03 12.00
C TYR A 164 15.80 -8.89 12.55
N LEU A 165 15.44 -7.64 12.25
CA LEU A 165 16.19 -6.48 12.74
C LEU A 165 16.01 -6.23 14.24
N ALA A 166 14.86 -6.63 14.83
CA ALA A 166 14.68 -6.63 16.27
C ALA A 166 15.62 -7.64 16.95
N ASP A 167 15.69 -8.86 16.42
CA ASP A 167 16.64 -9.89 16.91
C ASP A 167 18.09 -9.42 16.75
N TYR A 168 18.45 -8.84 15.60
CA TYR A 168 19.77 -8.27 15.38
C TYR A 168 20.13 -7.19 16.41
N ALA A 169 19.17 -6.30 16.74
CA ALA A 169 19.38 -5.25 17.73
C ALA A 169 19.56 -5.85 19.15
N ILE A 170 18.75 -6.85 19.51
CA ILE A 170 18.81 -7.55 20.80
C ILE A 170 20.14 -8.29 20.95
N ASP A 171 20.54 -9.07 19.95
CA ASP A 171 21.80 -9.83 19.95
C ASP A 171 23.02 -8.90 20.04
N SER A 172 22.98 -7.75 19.33
CA SER A 172 24.04 -6.75 19.38
C SER A 172 24.13 -6.05 20.73
N ALA A 173 22.97 -5.81 21.37
CA ALA A 173 22.87 -5.11 22.64
C ALA A 173 23.30 -5.96 23.82
N ARG A 174 23.10 -7.27 23.78
CA ARG A 174 23.27 -8.22 24.90
C ARG A 174 22.65 -7.67 26.18
N PRO A 175 21.34 -7.37 26.19
CA PRO A 175 20.68 -6.73 27.32
C PRO A 175 20.72 -7.65 28.56
N LYS A 176 20.72 -7.05 29.75
CA LYS A 176 20.73 -7.80 31.03
C LYS A 176 19.42 -8.58 31.25
N TYR A 177 18.30 -8.01 30.82
CA TYR A 177 16.96 -8.59 30.93
C TYR A 177 16.32 -8.74 29.55
N ASP A 178 15.27 -9.56 29.46
CA ASP A 178 14.57 -9.83 28.22
C ASP A 178 14.04 -8.56 27.54
N VAL A 179 14.05 -8.57 26.24
CA VAL A 179 13.40 -7.55 25.38
C VAL A 179 12.16 -8.18 24.76
N TYR A 180 11.02 -7.53 24.93
CA TYR A 180 9.73 -8.08 24.50
C TYR A 180 9.40 -7.62 23.08
N LYS A 181 9.39 -8.57 22.14
CA LYS A 181 8.95 -8.29 20.77
C LYS A 181 7.43 -8.31 20.69
N VAL A 182 6.81 -7.17 20.37
CA VAL A 182 5.36 -6.98 20.33
C VAL A 182 4.88 -6.93 18.87
N GLN A 183 3.95 -7.83 18.54
CA GLN A 183 3.36 -7.92 17.20
C GLN A 183 2.38 -6.77 16.96
N ILE A 184 2.76 -5.78 16.15
CA ILE A 184 1.89 -4.71 15.64
C ILE A 184 2.03 -4.66 14.13
N ASN A 185 1.04 -5.15 13.41
CA ASN A 185 1.13 -5.32 11.94
C ASN A 185 1.12 -4.00 11.16
N ASP A 186 0.23 -3.06 11.52
CA ASP A 186 0.08 -1.77 10.83
C ASP A 186 1.16 -0.76 11.28
N PRO A 187 2.06 -0.29 10.39
CA PRO A 187 3.10 0.68 10.75
C PRO A 187 2.53 2.04 11.18
N ARG A 188 1.30 2.38 10.76
CA ARG A 188 0.61 3.60 11.21
C ARG A 188 0.16 3.49 12.67
N THR A 189 -0.25 2.30 13.09
CA THR A 189 -0.56 2.03 14.51
C THR A 189 0.73 2.05 15.32
N ARG A 190 1.80 1.41 14.84
CA ARG A 190 3.10 1.42 15.53
C ARG A 190 3.61 2.83 15.80
N ILE A 191 3.58 3.72 14.80
CA ILE A 191 4.07 5.09 15.00
C ILE A 191 3.21 5.85 16.01
N LYS A 192 1.88 5.70 15.98
CA LYS A 192 1.00 6.31 16.98
C LYS A 192 1.33 5.85 18.40
N MET A 193 1.55 4.54 18.61
CA MET A 193 1.89 3.98 19.92
C MET A 193 3.22 4.52 20.45
N VAL A 194 4.24 4.67 19.57
CA VAL A 194 5.52 5.28 19.98
C VAL A 194 5.34 6.76 20.34
N LEU A 195 4.58 7.51 19.55
CA LEU A 195 4.34 8.94 19.81
C LEU A 195 3.51 9.18 21.07
N ASN A 196 2.61 8.27 21.40
CA ASN A 196 1.77 8.29 22.61
C ASN A 196 2.47 7.69 23.84
N ASN A 197 3.70 7.20 23.71
CA ASN A 197 4.46 6.51 24.76
C ASN A 197 3.85 5.19 25.24
N GLU A 198 3.07 4.53 24.40
CA GLU A 198 2.47 3.22 24.62
C GLU A 198 3.43 2.08 24.23
N MET A 199 4.55 2.41 23.59
CA MET A 199 5.57 1.47 23.13
C MET A 199 6.97 2.10 23.33
N ASP A 200 7.93 1.32 23.86
CA ASP A 200 9.29 1.81 24.11
C ASP A 200 10.08 2.03 22.84
N ALA A 201 9.98 1.11 21.89
CA ALA A 201 10.67 1.16 20.61
C ALA A 201 9.84 0.53 19.50
N ALA A 202 10.15 0.89 18.25
CA ALA A 202 9.55 0.24 17.07
C ALA A 202 10.45 0.38 15.85
N LEU A 203 10.30 -0.59 14.94
CA LEU A 203 10.93 -0.57 13.62
C LEU A 203 10.00 0.05 12.58
N PHE A 204 10.52 1.02 11.85
CA PHE A 204 9.81 1.77 10.82
C PHE A 204 10.59 1.79 9.50
N THR A 205 9.86 1.85 8.41
CA THR A 205 10.32 2.34 7.11
C THR A 205 9.67 3.70 6.83
N GLU A 206 9.94 4.31 5.68
CA GLU A 206 9.33 5.58 5.32
C GLU A 206 7.85 5.41 4.90
N PRO A 207 6.99 6.38 5.23
CA PRO A 207 7.25 7.69 5.84
C PRO A 207 7.24 7.69 7.38
N GLN A 208 6.94 6.58 8.05
CA GLN A 208 6.78 6.52 9.50
C GLN A 208 8.11 6.80 10.24
N ALA A 209 9.25 6.41 9.64
CA ALA A 209 10.58 6.72 10.17
C ALA A 209 10.82 8.24 10.20
N THR A 210 10.46 8.96 9.14
CA THR A 210 10.51 10.42 9.12
C THR A 210 9.57 11.05 10.14
N THR A 211 8.35 10.52 10.31
CA THR A 211 7.44 10.98 11.36
C THR A 211 8.08 10.83 12.74
N ALA A 212 8.66 9.66 13.06
CA ALA A 212 9.35 9.44 14.33
C ALA A 212 10.46 10.48 14.57
N ARG A 213 11.29 10.74 13.56
CA ARG A 213 12.37 11.73 13.62
C ARG A 213 11.85 13.14 13.86
N LEU A 214 10.78 13.57 13.17
CA LEU A 214 10.18 14.89 13.31
C LEU A 214 9.63 15.18 14.71
N TYR A 215 9.17 14.14 15.41
CA TYR A 215 8.68 14.24 16.78
C TYR A 215 9.79 14.02 17.82
N GLY A 216 11.08 14.01 17.40
CA GLY A 216 12.23 13.97 18.28
C GLY A 216 12.47 12.61 18.94
N ASN A 217 11.98 11.53 18.34
CA ASN A 217 12.26 10.18 18.81
C ASN A 217 13.70 9.77 18.45
N PRO A 218 14.50 9.24 19.38
CA PRO A 218 15.86 8.79 19.09
C PRO A 218 15.88 7.60 18.15
N MET A 219 16.76 7.64 17.14
CA MET A 219 17.08 6.50 16.28
C MET A 219 18.24 5.71 16.87
N LEU A 220 18.08 4.42 17.08
CA LEU A 220 19.11 3.52 17.60
C LEU A 220 19.85 2.73 16.53
N MET A 221 19.19 2.44 15.42
CA MET A 221 19.75 1.58 14.37
C MET A 221 19.14 1.93 13.01
N ASP A 222 19.96 1.85 11.97
CA ASP A 222 19.55 1.95 10.56
C ASP A 222 20.01 0.69 9.82
N SER A 223 19.11 0.05 9.08
CA SER A 223 19.42 -1.15 8.31
C SER A 223 20.43 -0.91 7.19
N ARG A 224 20.57 0.34 6.73
CA ARG A 224 21.56 0.72 5.71
C ARG A 224 22.98 0.59 6.22
N ASP A 225 23.22 0.96 7.49
CA ASP A 225 24.53 0.82 8.16
C ASP A 225 24.91 -0.65 8.39
N LYS A 226 23.92 -1.54 8.36
CA LYS A 226 24.09 -2.99 8.48
C LYS A 226 24.13 -3.70 7.13
N ASN A 227 24.11 -2.93 6.03
CA ASN A 227 24.06 -3.44 4.66
C ASN A 227 22.88 -4.42 4.40
N VAL A 228 21.73 -4.21 5.06
CA VAL A 228 20.52 -5.03 4.93
C VAL A 228 19.57 -4.36 3.93
N ARG A 229 19.28 -5.04 2.80
CA ARG A 229 18.37 -4.59 1.73
C ARG A 229 17.37 -5.69 1.41
N MET A 230 16.24 -5.70 2.10
CA MET A 230 15.29 -6.81 2.10
C MET A 230 13.97 -6.52 1.38
N GLY A 231 13.69 -5.27 0.98
CA GLY A 231 12.43 -4.92 0.30
C GLY A 231 12.34 -5.51 -1.09
N VAL A 232 11.18 -6.09 -1.43
CA VAL A 232 10.93 -6.73 -2.72
C VAL A 232 9.50 -6.59 -3.20
N ILE A 233 9.31 -6.68 -4.52
CA ILE A 233 8.04 -7.00 -5.15
C ILE A 233 8.16 -8.41 -5.71
N ALA A 234 7.25 -9.29 -5.30
CA ALA A 234 7.20 -10.66 -5.75
C ALA A 234 5.84 -11.02 -6.33
N PHE A 235 5.84 -11.95 -7.28
CA PHE A 235 4.64 -12.46 -7.95
C PHE A 235 4.54 -13.96 -7.82
N ARG A 236 3.31 -14.47 -7.84
CA ARG A 236 3.04 -15.91 -7.88
C ARG A 236 3.55 -16.50 -9.20
N GLU A 237 4.29 -17.60 -9.15
CA GLU A 237 4.78 -18.26 -10.35
C GLU A 237 3.65 -18.71 -11.29
N LYS A 238 2.49 -19.10 -10.73
CA LYS A 238 1.31 -19.44 -11.51
C LYS A 238 0.87 -18.28 -12.41
N ALA A 239 0.90 -17.04 -11.90
CA ALA A 239 0.58 -15.85 -12.70
C ALA A 239 1.59 -15.65 -13.83
N LEU A 240 2.87 -15.95 -13.59
CA LEU A 240 3.93 -15.78 -14.59
C LEU A 240 3.90 -16.83 -15.71
N LYS A 241 3.16 -17.94 -15.56
CA LYS A 241 2.96 -18.96 -16.60
C LYS A 241 1.81 -18.61 -17.56
N ASP A 242 0.89 -17.73 -17.17
CA ASP A 242 -0.21 -17.27 -18.00
C ASP A 242 0.28 -16.26 -19.05
N LYS A 243 -0.01 -16.46 -20.34
CA LYS A 243 0.46 -15.59 -21.43
C LYS A 243 -0.04 -14.15 -21.30
N ARG A 244 -1.30 -13.95 -20.89
CA ARG A 244 -1.84 -12.61 -20.66
C ARG A 244 -1.11 -11.92 -19.50
N ARG A 245 -0.90 -12.62 -18.39
CA ARG A 245 -0.18 -12.10 -17.23
C ARG A 245 1.28 -11.77 -17.56
N GLN A 246 1.93 -12.54 -18.42
CA GLN A 246 3.28 -12.21 -18.90
C GLN A 246 3.32 -10.89 -19.68
N GLN A 247 2.31 -10.62 -20.53
CA GLN A 247 2.20 -9.33 -21.23
C GLN A 247 1.93 -8.19 -20.24
N GLN A 248 1.01 -8.39 -19.30
CA GLN A 248 0.74 -7.42 -18.23
C GLN A 248 2.00 -7.15 -17.39
N LEU A 249 2.81 -8.15 -17.08
CA LEU A 249 4.05 -7.98 -16.33
C LEU A 249 5.09 -7.17 -17.11
N LYS A 250 5.21 -7.35 -18.43
CA LYS A 250 6.10 -6.51 -19.26
C LYS A 250 5.68 -5.03 -19.20
N ALA A 251 4.38 -4.76 -19.35
CA ALA A 251 3.83 -3.41 -19.22
C ALA A 251 4.03 -2.86 -17.79
N PHE A 252 3.80 -3.68 -16.77
CA PHE A 252 4.07 -3.34 -15.37
C PHE A 252 5.52 -2.89 -15.14
N VAL A 253 6.51 -3.65 -15.61
CA VAL A 253 7.94 -3.31 -15.48
C VAL A 253 8.26 -1.97 -16.17
N LYS A 254 7.74 -1.76 -17.39
CA LYS A 254 7.89 -0.50 -18.11
C LYS A 254 7.34 0.67 -17.30
N VAL A 255 6.11 0.56 -16.81
CA VAL A 255 5.44 1.63 -16.04
C VAL A 255 6.13 1.86 -14.69
N TYR A 256 6.56 0.80 -14.01
CA TYR A 256 7.34 0.93 -12.78
C TYR A 256 8.58 1.80 -13.01
N ASN A 257 9.36 1.53 -14.06
CA ASN A 257 10.54 2.31 -14.39
C ASN A 257 10.19 3.76 -14.76
N MET A 258 9.11 4.00 -15.52
CA MET A 258 8.62 5.37 -15.82
C MET A 258 8.26 6.13 -14.54
N ALA A 259 7.58 5.48 -13.59
CA ALA A 259 7.24 6.08 -12.30
C ALA A 259 8.50 6.38 -11.46
N VAL A 260 9.48 5.48 -11.48
CA VAL A 260 10.79 5.68 -10.84
C VAL A 260 11.51 6.92 -11.41
N ASP A 261 11.57 7.06 -12.74
CA ASP A 261 12.17 8.22 -13.38
C ASP A 261 11.46 9.51 -12.98
N SER A 262 10.13 9.45 -12.92
CA SER A 262 9.31 10.60 -12.53
C SER A 262 9.51 10.99 -11.05
N ILE A 263 9.61 10.03 -10.13
CA ILE A 263 9.92 10.28 -8.71
C ILE A 263 11.30 10.92 -8.58
N ASN A 264 12.29 10.35 -9.22
CA ASN A 264 13.68 10.83 -9.15
C ASN A 264 13.86 12.25 -9.73
N LYS A 265 13.04 12.59 -10.74
CA LYS A 265 13.05 13.93 -11.37
C LYS A 265 12.30 14.98 -10.55
N ASN A 266 11.10 14.65 -10.05
CA ASN A 266 10.16 15.63 -9.49
C ASN A 266 10.18 15.68 -7.96
N GLY A 267 10.67 14.63 -7.29
CA GLY A 267 10.73 14.52 -5.83
C GLY A 267 9.37 14.24 -5.17
N PHE A 268 9.40 14.02 -3.86
CA PHE A 268 8.22 13.59 -3.09
C PHE A 268 7.13 14.64 -2.97
N THR A 269 7.49 15.92 -2.88
CA THR A 269 6.52 17.00 -2.71
C THR A 269 5.58 17.10 -3.92
N HIS A 270 6.06 16.77 -5.12
CA HIS A 270 5.23 16.69 -6.32
C HIS A 270 4.12 15.65 -6.19
N TYR A 271 4.39 14.55 -5.50
CA TYR A 271 3.45 13.44 -5.27
C TYR A 271 2.81 13.46 -3.87
N ALA A 272 2.75 14.62 -3.23
CA ALA A 272 2.26 14.73 -1.86
C ALA A 272 0.86 14.16 -1.68
N SER A 273 -0.07 14.44 -2.61
CA SER A 273 -1.44 13.91 -2.57
C SER A 273 -1.48 12.37 -2.65
N VAL A 274 -0.66 11.79 -3.52
CA VAL A 274 -0.53 10.34 -3.67
C VAL A 274 0.04 9.73 -2.39
N ILE A 275 1.13 10.29 -1.86
CA ILE A 275 1.76 9.80 -0.64
C ILE A 275 0.77 9.87 0.53
N THR A 276 0.07 10.99 0.71
CA THR A 276 -0.94 11.14 1.76
C THR A 276 -2.05 10.10 1.61
N LYS A 277 -2.59 9.93 0.40
CA LYS A 277 -3.66 8.96 0.10
C LYS A 277 -3.30 7.54 0.53
N TYR A 278 -2.10 7.08 0.19
CA TYR A 278 -1.70 5.69 0.39
C TYR A 278 -1.05 5.41 1.74
N THR A 279 -0.35 6.39 2.33
CA THR A 279 0.41 6.18 3.57
C THR A 279 -0.18 6.85 4.79
N GLY A 280 -1.02 7.87 4.60
CA GLY A 280 -1.55 8.72 5.66
C GLY A 280 -0.54 9.76 6.17
N ALA A 281 0.60 9.94 5.50
CA ALA A 281 1.58 10.96 5.87
C ALA A 281 1.05 12.38 5.62
N ASP A 282 1.29 13.26 6.57
CA ASP A 282 0.97 14.69 6.45
C ASP A 282 2.03 15.45 5.62
N MET A 283 1.69 16.66 5.21
CA MET A 283 2.58 17.51 4.40
C MET A 283 3.91 17.83 5.13
N LYS A 284 3.90 17.92 6.48
CA LYS A 284 5.10 18.17 7.27
C LYS A 284 6.07 16.99 7.15
N THR A 285 5.55 15.78 7.28
CA THR A 285 6.32 14.54 7.08
C THR A 285 6.84 14.44 5.66
N ILE A 286 6.00 14.70 4.65
CA ILE A 286 6.39 14.60 3.23
C ILE A 286 7.53 15.55 2.88
N LYS A 287 7.47 16.80 3.34
CA LYS A 287 8.55 17.79 3.13
C LYS A 287 9.86 17.43 3.83
N ALA A 288 9.80 16.64 4.89
CA ALA A 288 10.95 16.21 5.67
C ALA A 288 11.50 14.83 5.27
N LEU A 289 10.89 14.18 4.28
CA LEU A 289 11.41 12.91 3.76
C LEU A 289 12.85 13.08 3.26
N PRO A 290 13.73 12.11 3.54
CA PRO A 290 15.09 12.16 3.02
C PRO A 290 15.09 12.08 1.49
N GLN A 291 16.13 12.58 0.86
CA GLN A 291 16.34 12.34 -0.57
C GLN A 291 16.60 10.86 -0.79
N LEU A 292 15.60 10.16 -1.32
CA LEU A 292 15.70 8.75 -1.70
C LEU A 292 15.72 8.66 -3.21
N ARG A 293 16.71 7.96 -3.73
CA ARG A 293 16.73 7.58 -5.14
C ARG A 293 16.07 6.22 -5.28
N PHE A 294 15.11 6.11 -6.18
CA PHE A 294 14.50 4.86 -6.58
C PHE A 294 15.29 4.24 -7.73
N ASP A 295 15.43 2.93 -7.70
CA ASP A 295 16.09 2.19 -8.76
C ASP A 295 15.05 1.59 -9.72
N HIS A 296 15.39 1.50 -10.99
CA HIS A 296 14.65 0.70 -11.96
C HIS A 296 14.56 -0.75 -11.50
N VAL A 297 13.66 -1.50 -12.12
CA VAL A 297 13.51 -2.93 -11.82
C VAL A 297 14.87 -3.63 -11.80
N THR A 298 15.24 -4.13 -10.64
CA THR A 298 16.53 -4.76 -10.35
C THR A 298 16.31 -5.96 -9.42
N PRO A 299 16.89 -7.12 -9.70
CA PRO A 299 16.73 -8.29 -8.83
C PRO A 299 17.32 -8.03 -7.43
N PRO A 300 16.75 -8.63 -6.37
CA PRO A 300 17.32 -8.55 -5.04
C PRO A 300 18.70 -9.23 -5.01
N ARG A 301 19.58 -8.75 -4.13
CA ARG A 301 20.94 -9.26 -4.01
C ARG A 301 20.96 -10.72 -3.51
N ALA A 302 21.80 -11.55 -4.08
CA ALA A 302 21.96 -12.96 -3.69
C ALA A 302 22.31 -13.12 -2.21
N HIS A 303 23.14 -12.20 -1.67
CA HIS A 303 23.48 -12.15 -0.24
C HIS A 303 22.24 -12.00 0.64
N ASP A 304 21.36 -11.04 0.34
CA ASP A 304 20.17 -10.78 1.16
C ASP A 304 19.16 -11.94 1.09
N ILE A 305 19.02 -12.56 -0.10
CA ILE A 305 18.22 -13.79 -0.25
C ILE A 305 18.80 -14.92 0.61
N ALA A 306 20.12 -15.08 0.62
CA ALA A 306 20.77 -16.12 1.43
C ALA A 306 20.57 -15.89 2.93
N VAL A 307 20.63 -14.64 3.39
CA VAL A 307 20.30 -14.26 4.77
C VAL A 307 18.84 -14.58 5.08
N ALA A 308 17.91 -14.16 4.22
CA ALA A 308 16.47 -14.38 4.41
C ALA A 308 16.07 -15.85 4.47
N LYS A 309 16.76 -16.72 3.74
CA LYS A 309 16.53 -18.18 3.77
C LYS A 309 16.87 -18.86 5.10
N LYS A 310 17.74 -18.23 5.91
CA LYS A 310 18.16 -18.79 7.21
C LYS A 310 17.18 -18.48 8.33
N HIS A 311 16.34 -17.49 8.12
CA HIS A 311 15.29 -17.02 9.04
C HIS A 311 13.90 -17.46 8.58
#